data_82d0260c107b999357f4e4397fa91e32
#
_entry.id   82d0260c107b999357f4e4397fa91e32
#
_cell.length_a   1.000
_cell.length_b   1.000
_cell.length_c   1.000
_cell.angle_alpha   90.00
_cell.angle_beta   90.00
_cell.angle_gamma   90.00
#
_symmetry.space_group_name_H-M   'P 1'
#
loop_
_entity.id
_entity.type
_entity.pdbx_description
1 polymer ?
#
loop_
_entity_poly.entity_id
_entity_poly.type
_entity_poly.pdbx_seq_one_letter_code
_entity_poly.pdbx_strand_id
1 'polypeptide(L)'
;MNTETRGTLSRRGNISQITNAFVEEVNAFSNTSTGYIIVSYAASPGQQSDNIQMLRLNINRNTVILDSSCQVISLSEIRPQTWITAVFSSAMTRSIPPQANAFLIMVQR
;
A
#
# COMPACT_ATOMS: atom_id res chain seq x y z
N MET A 1 -3.36 -23.85 -6.61
CA MET A 1 -2.73 -22.84 -7.27
C MET A 1 -3.12 -21.49 -6.75
N ASN A 2 -2.19 -20.75 -6.55
CA ASN A 2 -2.45 -19.46 -6.04
C ASN A 2 -2.87 -18.52 -7.14
N THR A 3 -3.99 -17.89 -6.95
CA THR A 3 -4.49 -16.97 -7.94
C THR A 3 -4.62 -15.59 -7.39
N GLU A 4 -3.77 -15.24 -6.44
CA GLU A 4 -3.86 -13.92 -5.90
C GLU A 4 -3.64 -12.91 -6.99
N THR A 5 -4.57 -12.02 -7.12
CA THR A 5 -4.56 -11.01 -8.15
C THR A 5 -4.52 -9.66 -7.49
N ARG A 6 -3.67 -8.81 -7.99
CA ARG A 6 -3.60 -7.45 -7.46
C ARG A 6 -4.91 -6.74 -7.69
N GLY A 7 -5.36 -6.02 -6.67
CA GLY A 7 -6.56 -5.22 -6.77
C GLY A 7 -6.32 -3.94 -7.52
N THR A 8 -7.37 -3.21 -7.78
CA THR A 8 -7.31 -1.95 -8.49
C THR A 8 -7.48 -0.81 -7.52
N LEU A 9 -7.09 0.38 -7.96
CA LEU A 9 -7.26 1.59 -7.19
C LEU A 9 -8.67 2.12 -7.39
N SER A 10 -9.35 2.43 -6.30
CA SER A 10 -10.62 3.12 -6.35
C SER A 10 -10.49 4.44 -5.62
N ARG A 11 -11.15 5.45 -6.14
CA ARG A 11 -11.05 6.78 -5.59
C ARG A 11 -12.43 7.31 -5.26
N ARG A 12 -12.52 7.93 -4.10
CA ARG A 12 -13.75 8.62 -3.70
C ARG A 12 -13.33 9.96 -3.09
N GLY A 13 -13.40 11.01 -3.90
CA GLY A 13 -12.98 12.33 -3.45
C GLY A 13 -11.51 12.38 -3.12
N ASN A 14 -11.19 12.76 -1.90
CA ASN A 14 -9.82 12.92 -1.45
C ASN A 14 -9.19 11.64 -0.95
N ILE A 15 -9.92 10.54 -0.98
CA ILE A 15 -9.44 9.27 -0.43
C ILE A 15 -9.44 8.24 -1.53
N SER A 16 -8.33 7.53 -1.62
CA SER A 16 -8.18 6.41 -2.54
C SER A 16 -7.90 5.15 -1.75
N GLN A 17 -8.20 4.02 -2.34
CA GLN A 17 -8.04 2.74 -1.70
C GLN A 17 -7.62 1.70 -2.71
N ILE A 18 -6.74 0.80 -2.28
CA ILE A 18 -6.42 -0.40 -3.05
C ILE A 18 -6.63 -1.57 -2.11
N THR A 19 -7.50 -2.48 -2.49
CA THR A 19 -7.63 -3.75 -1.81
C THR A 19 -6.74 -4.74 -2.53
N ASN A 20 -5.97 -5.50 -1.77
CA ASN A 20 -5.09 -6.51 -2.35
C ASN A 20 -3.94 -5.89 -3.13
N ALA A 21 -3.26 -4.97 -2.50
CA ALA A 21 -2.01 -4.43 -3.04
C ALA A 21 -0.86 -5.32 -2.60
N PHE A 22 0.13 -5.47 -3.47
CA PHE A 22 1.29 -6.30 -3.18
C PHE A 22 2.45 -5.42 -2.73
N VAL A 23 3.04 -5.73 -1.58
CA VAL A 23 4.14 -4.95 -1.04
C VAL A 23 5.42 -5.38 -1.72
N GLU A 24 6.01 -4.45 -2.48
CA GLU A 24 7.24 -4.71 -3.21
C GLU A 24 8.47 -4.37 -2.37
N GLU A 25 8.37 -3.32 -1.57
CA GLU A 25 9.52 -2.83 -0.83
C GLU A 25 9.05 -2.14 0.44
N VAL A 26 9.80 -2.29 1.52
CA VAL A 26 9.56 -1.61 2.78
C VAL A 26 10.82 -0.87 3.16
N ASN A 27 10.68 0.40 3.52
CA ASN A 27 11.81 1.20 3.94
C ASN A 27 11.42 2.00 5.18
N ALA A 28 11.86 1.53 6.33
CA ALA A 28 11.61 2.21 7.59
C ALA A 28 12.78 3.13 7.89
N PHE A 29 12.48 4.37 8.26
CA PHE A 29 13.54 5.30 8.67
C PHE A 29 14.04 4.89 10.05
N SER A 30 15.08 5.56 10.51
CA SER A 30 15.80 5.09 11.69
C SER A 30 14.93 5.02 12.93
N ASN A 31 13.87 5.82 13.02
CA ASN A 31 13.00 5.77 14.19
C ASN A 31 11.87 4.74 14.05
N THR A 32 11.81 4.05 12.95
CA THR A 32 10.91 2.93 12.67
C THR A 32 9.43 3.25 12.61
N SER A 33 9.01 4.45 12.98
CA SER A 33 7.59 4.79 12.90
C SER A 33 7.24 5.53 11.63
N THR A 34 8.23 5.97 10.86
CA THR A 34 8.01 6.63 9.59
C THR A 34 8.86 5.99 8.52
N GLY A 35 8.50 6.23 7.28
CA GLY A 35 9.21 5.68 6.14
C GLY A 35 8.27 5.59 4.96
N TYR A 36 8.42 4.53 4.18
CA TYR A 36 7.52 4.31 3.06
C TYR A 36 7.48 2.83 2.70
N ILE A 37 6.44 2.49 1.96
CA ILE A 37 6.39 1.20 1.29
C ILE A 37 6.10 1.45 -0.18
N ILE A 38 6.57 0.56 -1.03
CA ILE A 38 6.22 0.58 -2.44
C ILE A 38 5.32 -0.61 -2.70
N VAL A 39 4.15 -0.32 -3.27
CA VAL A 39 3.18 -1.37 -3.56
C VAL A 39 2.88 -1.40 -5.04
N SER A 40 2.41 -2.53 -5.49
CA SER A 40 1.96 -2.68 -6.86
C SER A 40 0.48 -3.05 -6.88
N TYR A 41 -0.21 -2.58 -7.91
CA TYR A 41 -1.63 -2.82 -8.06
C TYR A 41 -1.95 -2.90 -9.55
N ALA A 42 -3.13 -3.39 -9.87
CA ALA A 42 -3.54 -3.56 -11.25
C ALA A 42 -4.15 -2.27 -11.78
N ALA A 43 -3.83 -1.95 -13.03
CA ALA A 43 -4.36 -0.74 -13.64
C ALA A 43 -5.85 -0.84 -13.89
N SER A 44 -6.37 -2.03 -14.13
CA SER A 44 -7.78 -2.22 -14.35
C SER A 44 -8.21 -3.60 -13.85
N PRO A 45 -9.51 -3.78 -13.56
CA PRO A 45 -9.98 -5.02 -12.98
C PRO A 45 -9.75 -6.20 -13.91
N GLY A 46 -9.41 -7.34 -13.30
CA GLY A 46 -9.27 -8.57 -14.06
C GLY A 46 -8.04 -8.65 -14.92
N GLN A 47 -7.18 -7.65 -14.87
CA GLN A 47 -5.97 -7.66 -15.66
C GLN A 47 -4.96 -8.64 -15.12
N GLN A 48 -4.28 -9.29 -16.02
CA GLN A 48 -3.13 -10.08 -15.69
C GLN A 48 -1.95 -9.17 -15.40
N SER A 49 -0.77 -9.70 -15.58
CA SER A 49 0.43 -9.01 -15.14
C SER A 49 0.86 -7.84 -16.00
N ASP A 50 0.20 -7.61 -17.13
CA ASP A 50 0.73 -6.65 -18.08
C ASP A 50 0.56 -5.19 -17.67
N ASN A 51 -0.40 -4.90 -16.82
CA ASN A 51 -0.72 -3.52 -16.46
C ASN A 51 -0.59 -3.31 -14.97
N ILE A 52 0.60 -3.53 -14.48
CA ILE A 52 0.90 -3.34 -13.06
C ILE A 52 1.39 -1.93 -12.86
N GLN A 53 0.82 -1.25 -11.89
CA GLN A 53 1.22 0.10 -11.52
C GLN A 53 1.92 0.06 -10.18
N MET A 54 2.86 0.97 -10.00
CA MET A 54 3.60 1.08 -8.75
C MET A 54 3.22 2.38 -8.06
N LEU A 55 3.23 2.34 -6.72
CA LEU A 55 2.87 3.49 -5.91
C LEU A 55 3.71 3.48 -4.65
N ARG A 56 4.30 4.61 -4.32
CA ARG A 56 4.98 4.76 -3.04
C ARG A 56 4.01 5.36 -2.04
N LEU A 57 3.81 4.65 -0.94
CA LEU A 57 2.94 5.11 0.14
C LEU A 57 3.82 5.59 1.28
N ASN A 58 3.73 6.88 1.57
CA ASN A 58 4.50 7.48 2.65
C ASN A 58 3.80 7.22 3.97
N ILE A 59 4.56 6.72 4.92
CA ILE A 59 4.07 6.38 6.26
C ILE A 59 4.55 7.46 7.20
N ASN A 60 3.62 8.14 7.83
CA ASN A 60 3.96 9.18 8.79
C ASN A 60 3.32 8.82 10.14
N ARG A 61 3.47 9.71 11.11
CA ARG A 61 3.00 9.41 12.46
C ARG A 61 1.49 9.24 12.54
N ASN A 62 0.77 9.76 11.57
CA ASN A 62 -0.68 9.65 11.57
C ASN A 62 -1.18 8.45 10.81
N THR A 63 -0.28 7.69 10.18
CA THR A 63 -0.67 6.49 9.47
C THR A 63 -0.90 5.37 10.47
N VAL A 64 -2.06 4.72 10.36
CA VAL A 64 -2.39 3.57 11.19
C VAL A 64 -2.06 2.31 10.40
N ILE A 65 -1.33 1.40 11.03
CA ILE A 65 -0.99 0.12 10.42
C ILE A 65 -1.54 -0.97 11.31
N LEU A 66 -2.34 -1.84 10.73
CA LEU A 66 -2.98 -2.94 11.45
C LEU A 66 -2.54 -4.26 10.86
N ASP A 67 -2.38 -5.26 11.71
CA ASP A 67 -2.15 -6.62 11.24
C ASP A 67 -3.49 -7.31 10.96
N SER A 68 -3.44 -8.57 10.58
CA SER A 68 -4.64 -9.30 10.20
C SER A 68 -5.60 -9.52 11.37
N SER A 69 -5.12 -9.31 12.60
CA SER A 69 -5.97 -9.38 13.79
C SER A 69 -6.45 -8.01 14.23
N CYS A 70 -6.27 -6.99 13.40
CA CYS A 70 -6.66 -5.61 13.69
C CYS A 70 -5.90 -5.01 14.86
N GLN A 71 -4.68 -5.47 15.09
CA GLN A 71 -3.83 -4.89 16.11
C GLN A 71 -2.85 -3.93 15.47
N VAL A 72 -2.58 -2.82 16.15
CA VAL A 72 -1.65 -1.82 15.65
C VAL A 72 -0.25 -2.38 15.66
N ILE A 73 0.42 -2.26 14.53
CA ILE A 73 1.81 -2.67 14.39
C ILE A 73 2.62 -1.52 13.80
N SER A 74 3.92 -1.66 13.83
CA SER A 74 4.80 -0.63 13.29
C SER A 74 5.17 -0.96 11.85
N LEU A 75 5.68 0.04 11.15
CA LEU A 75 6.12 -0.13 9.76
C LEU A 75 7.16 -1.23 9.64
N SER A 76 8.06 -1.33 10.61
CA SER A 76 9.12 -2.32 10.53
C SER A 76 8.61 -3.76 10.61
N GLU A 77 7.36 -3.95 10.95
CA GLU A 77 6.77 -5.28 11.00
C GLU A 77 6.12 -5.69 9.68
N ILE A 78 6.02 -4.78 8.73
CA ILE A 78 5.54 -5.13 7.40
C ILE A 78 6.68 -5.73 6.60
N ARG A 79 6.43 -6.86 5.98
CA ARG A 79 7.46 -7.53 5.19
C ARG A 79 7.15 -7.40 3.72
N PRO A 80 8.18 -7.34 2.87
CA PRO A 80 7.96 -7.42 1.43
C PRO A 80 7.24 -8.71 1.06
N GLN A 81 6.54 -8.65 -0.06
CA GLN A 81 5.83 -9.80 -0.61
C GLN A 81 4.61 -10.20 0.22
N THR A 82 4.07 -9.26 0.97
CA THR A 82 2.79 -9.46 1.64
C THR A 82 1.71 -8.70 0.90
N TRP A 83 0.48 -9.05 1.22
CA TRP A 83 -0.68 -8.40 0.62
C TRP A 83 -1.34 -7.50 1.63
N ILE A 84 -1.74 -6.33 1.20
CA ILE A 84 -2.33 -5.34 2.11
C ILE A 84 -3.52 -4.67 1.45
N THR A 85 -4.34 -4.06 2.28
CA THR A 85 -5.31 -3.05 1.86
C THR A 85 -4.75 -1.70 2.29
N ALA A 86 -4.73 -0.75 1.39
CA ALA A 86 -4.19 0.57 1.67
C ALA A 86 -5.25 1.63 1.41
N VAL A 87 -5.35 2.57 2.35
CA VAL A 87 -6.20 3.76 2.21
C VAL A 87 -5.29 4.96 2.29
N PHE A 88 -5.35 5.83 1.31
CA PHE A 88 -4.37 6.90 1.19
C PHE A 88 -4.98 8.12 0.53
N SER A 89 -4.22 9.21 0.54
CA SER A 89 -4.67 10.45 -0.06
C SER A 89 -4.73 10.32 -1.58
N SER A 90 -5.79 10.86 -2.17
CA SER A 90 -5.88 10.89 -3.64
C SER A 90 -4.90 11.88 -4.26
N ALA A 91 -4.31 12.76 -3.46
CA ALA A 91 -3.30 13.70 -3.95
C ALA A 91 -1.99 12.95 -4.11
N MET A 92 -1.60 12.74 -5.34
CA MET A 92 -0.36 12.03 -5.67
C MET A 92 0.61 12.94 -6.35
N THR A 93 1.89 12.72 -6.08
CA THR A 93 2.92 13.43 -6.82
C THR A 93 3.04 12.85 -8.21
N ARG A 94 3.74 13.59 -9.07
CA ARG A 94 3.98 13.12 -10.44
C ARG A 94 5.34 12.43 -10.59
N SER A 95 5.93 12.05 -9.48
CA SER A 95 7.21 11.35 -9.51
C SER A 95 7.01 9.93 -10.05
N ILE A 96 8.12 9.20 -10.21
CA ILE A 96 8.12 7.82 -10.67
C ILE A 96 8.85 7.00 -9.63
N PRO A 97 8.12 6.18 -8.87
CA PRO A 97 6.67 6.03 -8.89
C PRO A 97 5.98 7.22 -8.23
N PRO A 98 4.69 7.41 -8.50
CA PRO A 98 3.95 8.44 -7.78
C PRO A 98 3.96 8.17 -6.28
N GLN A 99 3.78 9.22 -5.49
CA GLN A 99 3.76 9.11 -4.03
C GLN A 99 2.46 9.67 -3.49
N ALA A 100 1.96 9.04 -2.45
CA ALA A 100 0.79 9.50 -1.72
C ALA A 100 1.00 9.22 -0.24
N ASN A 101 0.36 10.02 0.61
CA ASN A 101 0.42 9.81 2.04
C ASN A 101 -0.62 8.77 2.44
N ALA A 102 -0.20 7.77 3.18
CA ALA A 102 -1.09 6.70 3.61
C ALA A 102 -1.81 7.10 4.89
N PHE A 103 -3.09 6.76 4.97
CA PHE A 103 -3.88 6.92 6.18
C PHE A 103 -3.97 5.61 6.96
N LEU A 104 -4.15 4.51 6.24
CA LEU A 104 -4.36 3.21 6.87
C LEU A 104 -3.77 2.13 6.00
N ILE A 105 -3.03 1.23 6.63
CA ILE A 105 -2.51 0.03 6.00
C ILE A 105 -3.02 -1.15 6.80
N MET A 106 -3.65 -2.10 6.13
CA MET A 106 -4.10 -3.32 6.78
C MET A 106 -3.40 -4.49 6.14
N VAL A 107 -2.57 -5.18 6.92
CA VAL A 107 -1.87 -6.36 6.43
C VAL A 107 -2.86 -7.51 6.41
N GLN A 108 -2.99 -8.15 5.26
CA GLN A 108 -3.98 -9.20 5.12
C GLN A 108 -3.52 -10.52 5.69
N ARG A 109 -2.23 -10.70 5.81
CA ARG A 109 -1.78 -11.95 6.33
C ARG A 109 -0.43 -11.86 6.94
#